data_7e779311134581ce8add028fc6dd58ee
#
_entry.id   7e779311134581ce8add028fc6dd58ee
#
_cell.length_a   1.000
_cell.length_b   1.000
_cell.length_c   1.000
_cell.angle_alpha   90.00
_cell.angle_beta   90.00
_cell.angle_gamma   90.00
#
_symmetry.space_group_name_H-M   'P 1'
#
loop_
_entity.id
_entity.type
_entity.pdbx_description
1 polymer ?
#
loop_
_entity_poly.entity_id
_entity_poly.type
_entity_poly.pdbx_seq_one_letter_code
_entity_poly.pdbx_strand_id
1 'polypeptide(L)'
;MILGIGTDIIEVDRIRKVMERDLGFREKIFTPGEIAYCESKRIKYPHYAARFSAKEAFLKAIGTGWRFGIRFAEIEVIHDPLGKPEIRVTGKAAAWCKRKSVSKIHVSLSHLKEMATAVVLVERASSDRRPGKNIIREETI
;
A
#
# COMPACT_ATOMS: atom_id res chain seq x y z
N MET A 1 15.78 7.84 -8.92
CA MET A 1 15.01 9.09 -9.18
C MET A 1 13.58 8.91 -8.67
N ILE A 2 13.07 9.90 -7.97
CA ILE A 2 11.70 9.88 -7.46
C ILE A 2 10.73 9.99 -8.62
N LEU A 3 9.83 9.02 -8.75
CA LEU A 3 8.76 9.01 -9.74
C LEU A 3 7.49 9.70 -9.21
N GLY A 4 7.19 9.53 -7.95
CA GLY A 4 6.01 10.12 -7.34
C GLY A 4 5.95 9.97 -5.84
N ILE A 5 5.09 10.79 -5.24
CA ILE A 5 4.80 10.77 -3.82
C ILE A 5 3.28 10.89 -3.63
N GLY A 6 2.75 10.20 -2.66
CA GLY A 6 1.34 10.26 -2.31
C GLY A 6 1.15 10.24 -0.80
N THR A 7 0.17 11.00 -0.35
CA THR A 7 -0.27 10.99 1.04
C THR A 7 -1.76 10.79 1.10
N ASP A 8 -2.20 10.18 2.18
CA ASP A 8 -3.62 10.03 2.45
C ASP A 8 -3.87 10.07 3.96
N ILE A 9 -5.04 10.53 4.33
CA ILE A 9 -5.51 10.57 5.71
C ILE A 9 -6.98 10.16 5.73
N ILE A 10 -7.35 9.36 6.71
CA ILE A 10 -8.72 8.86 6.83
C ILE A 10 -9.15 8.78 8.29
N GLU A 11 -10.41 9.09 8.54
CA GLU A 11 -11.03 8.83 9.81
C GLU A 11 -11.25 7.32 9.99
N VAL A 12 -10.79 6.77 11.10
CA VAL A 12 -10.95 5.35 11.43
C VAL A 12 -12.42 4.94 11.45
N ASP A 13 -13.28 5.82 11.94
CA ASP A 13 -14.71 5.58 12.02
C ASP A 13 -15.38 5.37 10.66
N ARG A 14 -14.88 6.02 9.60
CA ARG A 14 -15.37 5.79 8.23
C ARG A 14 -15.12 4.36 7.77
N ILE A 15 -13.93 3.83 8.04
CA ILE A 15 -13.60 2.43 7.71
C ILE A 15 -14.45 1.47 8.53
N ARG A 16 -14.60 1.70 9.82
CA ARG A 16 -15.45 0.89 10.69
C ARG A 16 -16.88 0.83 10.16
N LYS A 17 -17.48 1.96 9.84
CA LYS A 17 -18.86 2.04 9.35
C LYS A 17 -19.05 1.33 8.03
N VAL A 18 -18.13 1.50 7.09
CA VAL A 18 -18.21 0.80 5.80
C VAL A 18 -18.08 -0.70 5.98
N MET A 19 -17.14 -1.16 6.79
CA MET A 19 -16.92 -2.58 7.03
C MET A 19 -18.09 -3.24 7.74
N GLU A 20 -18.73 -2.54 8.68
CA GLU A 20 -19.92 -3.05 9.39
C GLU A 20 -21.16 -3.10 8.50
N ARG A 21 -21.28 -2.16 7.55
CA ARG A 21 -22.44 -2.05 6.66
C ARG A 21 -22.34 -2.93 5.43
N ASP A 22 -21.16 -3.06 4.84
CA ASP A 22 -20.91 -3.80 3.62
C ASP A 22 -20.03 -5.02 3.91
N LEU A 23 -20.67 -6.20 3.97
CA LEU A 23 -20.00 -7.45 4.32
C LEU A 23 -18.94 -7.90 3.31
N GLY A 24 -19.00 -7.42 2.07
CA GLY A 24 -18.03 -7.75 1.03
C GLY A 24 -16.85 -6.79 0.95
N PHE A 25 -16.91 -5.66 1.62
CA PHE A 25 -15.90 -4.60 1.54
C PHE A 25 -14.51 -5.09 1.98
N ARG A 26 -14.45 -5.75 3.13
CA ARG A 26 -13.20 -6.22 3.72
C ARG A 26 -12.40 -7.10 2.75
N GLU A 27 -13.05 -8.13 2.21
CA GLU A 27 -12.42 -9.10 1.32
C GLU A 27 -12.12 -8.52 -0.07
N LYS A 28 -12.83 -7.49 -0.49
CA LYS A 28 -12.59 -6.80 -1.76
C LYS A 28 -11.38 -5.88 -1.69
N ILE A 29 -11.17 -5.24 -0.55
CA ILE A 29 -10.14 -4.20 -0.38
C ILE A 29 -8.84 -4.77 0.18
N PHE A 30 -8.93 -5.70 1.13
CA PHE A 30 -7.79 -6.22 1.86
C PHE A 30 -7.47 -7.66 1.46
N THR A 31 -6.19 -7.99 1.42
CA THR A 31 -5.75 -9.36 1.19
C THR A 31 -5.99 -10.23 2.44
N PRO A 32 -6.01 -11.57 2.29
CA PRO A 32 -6.08 -12.46 3.45
C PRO A 32 -5.00 -12.20 4.49
N GLY A 33 -3.78 -11.87 4.07
CA GLY A 33 -2.69 -11.53 4.99
C GLY A 33 -2.94 -10.25 5.77
N GLU A 34 -3.46 -9.23 5.11
CA GLU A 34 -3.83 -7.97 5.77
C GLU A 34 -4.97 -8.18 6.77
N ILE A 35 -5.97 -8.95 6.39
CA ILE A 35 -7.10 -9.29 7.26
C ILE A 35 -6.61 -10.04 8.50
N ALA A 36 -5.79 -11.06 8.32
CA ALA A 36 -5.24 -11.83 9.44
C ALA A 36 -4.44 -10.95 10.41
N TYR A 37 -3.63 -10.05 9.87
CA TYR A 37 -2.87 -9.09 10.69
C TYR A 37 -3.79 -8.18 11.48
N CYS A 38 -4.75 -7.54 10.84
CA CYS A 38 -5.65 -6.59 11.49
C CYS A 38 -6.56 -7.27 12.53
N GLU A 39 -7.10 -8.46 12.21
CA GLU A 39 -7.96 -9.21 13.13
C GLU A 39 -7.21 -9.73 14.36
N SER A 40 -5.88 -9.87 14.28
CA SER A 40 -5.06 -10.24 15.44
C SER A 40 -4.90 -9.11 16.46
N LYS A 41 -5.26 -7.90 16.10
CA LYS A 41 -5.10 -6.72 16.96
C LYS A 41 -6.31 -6.53 17.87
N ARG A 42 -6.07 -6.11 19.10
CA ARG A 42 -7.13 -5.80 20.06
C ARG A 42 -8.06 -4.70 19.55
N ILE A 43 -7.50 -3.64 18.94
CA ILE A 43 -8.24 -2.55 18.32
C ILE A 43 -7.91 -2.58 16.83
N LYS A 44 -8.76 -3.22 16.04
CA LYS A 44 -8.44 -3.57 14.65
C LYS A 44 -8.65 -2.44 13.64
N TYR A 45 -9.65 -1.58 13.84
CA TYR A 45 -10.03 -0.60 12.82
C TYR A 45 -8.96 0.44 12.49
N PRO A 46 -8.15 0.95 13.43
CA PRO A 46 -7.02 1.81 13.06
C PRO A 46 -6.01 1.11 12.15
N HIS A 47 -5.82 -0.20 12.30
CA HIS A 47 -4.93 -0.98 11.43
C HIS A 47 -5.50 -1.15 10.02
N TYR A 48 -6.80 -1.40 9.89
CA TYR A 48 -7.48 -1.39 8.59
C TYR A 48 -7.42 -0.02 7.93
N ALA A 49 -7.69 1.04 8.69
CA ALA A 49 -7.67 2.40 8.17
C ALA A 49 -6.28 2.80 7.67
N ALA A 50 -5.22 2.45 8.40
CA ALA A 50 -3.84 2.71 7.98
C ALA A 50 -3.50 2.00 6.66
N ARG A 51 -3.93 0.75 6.49
CA ARG A 51 -3.72 0.00 5.26
C ARG A 51 -4.52 0.55 4.09
N PHE A 52 -5.76 0.91 4.33
CA PHE A 52 -6.59 1.60 3.32
C PHE A 52 -5.91 2.90 2.87
N SER A 53 -5.45 3.70 3.81
CA SER A 53 -4.74 4.94 3.54
C SER A 53 -3.46 4.70 2.73
N ALA A 54 -2.71 3.63 3.01
CA ALA A 54 -1.52 3.26 2.24
C ALA A 54 -1.85 2.94 0.78
N LYS A 55 -2.94 2.23 0.53
CA LYS A 55 -3.39 1.90 -0.82
C LYS A 55 -3.78 3.14 -1.61
N GLU A 56 -4.52 4.05 -1.00
CA GLU A 56 -4.86 5.36 -1.59
C GLU A 56 -3.61 6.19 -1.85
N ALA A 57 -2.69 6.27 -0.90
CA ALA A 57 -1.44 7.00 -1.06
C ALA A 57 -0.58 6.44 -2.20
N PHE A 58 -0.54 5.12 -2.35
CA PHE A 58 0.14 4.48 -3.48
C PHE A 58 -0.47 4.89 -4.82
N LEU A 59 -1.78 4.86 -4.95
CA LEU A 59 -2.46 5.28 -6.19
C LEU A 59 -2.20 6.75 -6.52
N LYS A 60 -2.13 7.61 -5.52
CA LYS A 60 -1.72 9.01 -5.70
C LYS A 60 -0.27 9.13 -6.14
N ALA A 61 0.63 8.34 -5.55
CA ALA A 61 2.05 8.36 -5.89
C ALA A 61 2.32 7.95 -7.34
N ILE A 62 1.58 6.98 -7.87
CA ILE A 62 1.71 6.56 -9.26
C ILE A 62 0.83 7.39 -10.23
N GLY A 63 -0.03 8.26 -9.70
CA GLY A 63 -0.83 9.21 -10.47
C GLY A 63 -2.03 8.61 -11.19
N THR A 64 -2.42 7.38 -10.88
CA THR A 64 -3.55 6.71 -11.55
C THR A 64 -4.88 6.96 -10.88
N GLY A 65 -4.88 7.16 -9.55
CA GLY A 65 -6.11 7.06 -8.79
C GLY A 65 -6.79 5.71 -9.04
N TRP A 66 -8.09 5.72 -9.21
CA TRP A 66 -8.92 4.51 -9.41
C TRP A 66 -8.97 4.03 -10.86
N ARG A 67 -8.17 4.59 -11.75
CA ARG A 67 -8.15 4.26 -13.18
C ARG A 67 -7.32 3.01 -13.48
N PHE A 68 -7.43 2.52 -14.70
CA PHE A 68 -6.64 1.42 -15.27
C PHE A 68 -6.90 0.05 -14.65
N GLY A 69 -8.01 -0.11 -13.92
CA GLY A 69 -8.43 -1.39 -13.38
C GLY A 69 -7.58 -1.93 -12.23
N ILE A 70 -6.74 -1.10 -11.63
CA ILE A 70 -5.94 -1.49 -10.45
C ILE A 70 -6.89 -1.64 -9.26
N ARG A 71 -6.82 -2.80 -8.60
CA ARG A 71 -7.62 -3.10 -7.41
C ARG A 71 -6.84 -2.89 -6.14
N PHE A 72 -7.51 -2.49 -5.07
CA PHE A 72 -6.87 -2.29 -3.76
C PHE A 72 -6.16 -3.54 -3.23
N ALA A 73 -6.75 -4.72 -3.45
CA ALA A 73 -6.15 -5.98 -3.01
C ALA A 73 -4.81 -6.30 -3.73
N GLU A 74 -4.52 -5.63 -4.85
CA GLU A 74 -3.25 -5.76 -5.56
C GLU A 74 -2.13 -4.91 -4.94
N ILE A 75 -2.46 -4.08 -3.96
CA ILE A 75 -1.54 -3.21 -3.23
C ILE A 75 -1.53 -3.68 -1.77
N GLU A 76 -0.66 -4.62 -1.45
CA GLU A 76 -0.65 -5.25 -0.13
C GLU A 76 0.38 -4.61 0.79
N VAL A 77 -0.04 -4.28 2.01
CA VAL A 77 0.89 -3.89 3.08
C VAL A 77 1.33 -5.13 3.83
N ILE A 78 2.63 -5.39 3.80
CA ILE A 78 3.28 -6.45 4.55
C ILE A 78 4.26 -5.83 5.55
N HIS A 79 4.82 -6.64 6.44
CA HIS A 79 5.81 -6.19 7.41
C HIS A 79 7.08 -7.03 7.27
N ASP A 80 8.23 -6.38 7.42
CA ASP A 80 9.50 -7.07 7.55
C ASP A 80 9.61 -7.75 8.93
N PRO A 81 10.66 -8.55 9.19
CA PRO A 81 10.82 -9.21 10.49
C PRO A 81 10.90 -8.27 11.70
N LEU A 82 11.25 -7.00 11.48
CA LEU A 82 11.32 -5.98 12.53
C LEU A 82 10.03 -5.15 12.64
N GLY A 83 9.01 -5.49 11.84
CA GLY A 83 7.72 -4.81 11.86
C GLY A 83 7.63 -3.56 10.97
N LYS A 84 8.64 -3.28 10.16
CA LYS A 84 8.60 -2.16 9.21
C LYS A 84 7.61 -2.47 8.08
N PRO A 85 6.66 -1.56 7.78
CA PRO A 85 5.72 -1.78 6.68
C PRO A 85 6.42 -1.69 5.32
N GLU A 86 5.98 -2.54 4.41
CA GLU A 86 6.39 -2.56 3.01
C GLU A 86 5.16 -2.74 2.14
N ILE A 87 5.21 -2.25 0.89
CA ILE A 87 4.15 -2.48 -0.10
C ILE A 87 4.62 -3.53 -1.09
N ARG A 88 3.82 -4.57 -1.24
CA ARG A 88 3.96 -5.59 -2.29
C ARG A 88 2.83 -5.44 -3.28
N VAL A 89 3.16 -5.36 -4.57
CA VAL A 89 2.19 -5.21 -5.65
C VAL A 89 2.05 -6.49 -6.44
N THR A 90 0.82 -6.75 -6.90
CA THR A 90 0.47 -7.91 -7.75
C THR A 90 -0.44 -7.43 -8.88
N GLY A 91 -0.76 -8.31 -9.81
CA GLY A 91 -1.74 -8.07 -10.86
C GLY A 91 -1.45 -6.81 -11.70
N LYS A 92 -2.46 -6.02 -11.92
CA LYS A 92 -2.37 -4.79 -12.73
C LYS A 92 -1.51 -3.72 -12.08
N ALA A 93 -1.47 -3.66 -10.74
CA ALA A 93 -0.57 -2.74 -10.03
C ALA A 93 0.90 -3.08 -10.31
N ALA A 94 1.26 -4.37 -10.26
CA ALA A 94 2.60 -4.82 -10.60
C ALA A 94 2.95 -4.54 -12.06
N ALA A 95 2.02 -4.79 -12.98
CA ALA A 95 2.21 -4.52 -14.41
C ALA A 95 2.45 -3.01 -14.67
N TRP A 96 1.73 -2.14 -13.97
CA TRP A 96 1.94 -0.70 -14.06
C TRP A 96 3.33 -0.31 -13.57
N CYS A 97 3.73 -0.81 -12.42
CA CYS A 97 5.05 -0.55 -11.86
C CYS A 97 6.16 -1.00 -12.80
N LYS A 98 6.01 -2.17 -13.42
CA LYS A 98 6.98 -2.69 -14.40
C LYS A 98 7.10 -1.79 -15.61
N ARG A 99 5.99 -1.36 -16.20
CA ARG A 99 5.99 -0.44 -17.35
C ARG A 99 6.65 0.90 -17.05
N LYS A 100 6.48 1.40 -15.82
CA LYS A 100 7.04 2.68 -15.39
C LYS A 100 8.44 2.55 -14.80
N SER A 101 9.03 1.36 -14.84
CA SER A 101 10.37 1.10 -14.31
C SER A 101 10.50 1.43 -12.82
N VAL A 102 9.46 1.19 -12.06
CA VAL A 102 9.48 1.34 -10.60
C VAL A 102 10.49 0.36 -10.02
N SER A 103 11.44 0.87 -9.27
CA SER A 103 12.51 0.08 -8.63
C SER A 103 12.28 -0.11 -7.15
N LYS A 104 11.62 0.84 -6.50
CA LYS A 104 11.42 0.82 -5.05
C LYS A 104 10.16 1.57 -4.66
N ILE A 105 9.45 1.03 -3.67
CA ILE A 105 8.27 1.64 -3.06
C ILE A 105 8.56 1.78 -1.57
N HIS A 106 8.48 3.00 -1.06
CA HIS A 106 8.61 3.30 0.36
C HIS A 106 7.24 3.62 0.93
N VAL A 107 6.96 3.17 2.12
CA VAL A 107 5.71 3.49 2.83
C VAL A 107 6.00 3.78 4.29
N SER A 108 5.28 4.76 4.83
CA SER A 108 5.24 5.04 6.26
C SER A 108 3.78 5.20 6.67
N LEU A 109 3.43 4.59 7.79
CA LEU A 109 2.08 4.59 8.35
C LEU A 109 2.11 5.25 9.72
N SER A 110 1.07 6.01 10.03
CA SER A 110 0.83 6.54 11.37
C SER A 110 -0.65 6.50 11.68
N HIS A 111 -1.01 6.20 12.90
CA HIS A 111 -2.39 6.29 13.32
C HIS A 111 -2.54 6.70 14.78
N LEU A 112 -3.62 7.39 15.03
CA LEU A 112 -4.22 7.57 16.34
C LEU A 112 -5.45 6.65 16.43
N LYS A 113 -6.17 6.75 17.53
CA LYS A 113 -7.42 6.02 17.70
C LYS A 113 -8.47 6.41 16.66
N GLU A 114 -8.52 7.68 16.28
CA GLU A 114 -9.55 8.25 15.41
C GLU A 114 -9.10 8.49 13.97
N MET A 115 -7.80 8.55 13.71
CA MET A 115 -7.24 8.93 12.41
C MET A 115 -6.10 8.00 12.01
N ALA A 116 -6.01 7.73 10.72
CA ALA A 116 -4.85 7.03 10.14
C ALA A 116 -4.33 7.81 8.94
N THR A 117 -3.03 7.77 8.73
CA THR A 117 -2.37 8.43 7.62
C THR A 117 -1.28 7.54 7.04
N ALA A 118 -0.99 7.73 5.77
CA ALA A 118 0.09 7.05 5.08
C ALA A 118 0.80 8.02 4.14
N VAL A 119 2.08 7.79 3.95
CA VAL A 119 2.86 8.40 2.89
C VAL A 119 3.53 7.30 2.08
N VAL A 120 3.48 7.43 0.76
CA VAL A 120 4.14 6.51 -0.19
C VAL A 120 5.04 7.31 -1.10
N LEU A 121 6.25 6.83 -1.28
CA LEU A 121 7.21 7.39 -2.21
C LEU A 121 7.67 6.28 -3.16
N VAL A 122 7.60 6.57 -4.45
CA VAL A 122 7.93 5.61 -5.52
C VAL A 122 9.16 6.09 -6.26
N GLU A 123 10.14 5.21 -6.37
CA GLU A 123 11.37 5.49 -7.11
C GLU A 123 11.41 4.73 -8.42
N ARG A 124 11.94 5.39 -9.44
CA ARG A 124 12.28 4.79 -10.74
C ARG A 124 13.75 4.42 -10.74
N ALA A 125 14.10 3.31 -11.39
CA ALA A 125 15.48 2.96 -11.66
C ALA A 125 16.13 4.06 -12.50
N SER A 126 17.35 4.50 -12.12
CA SER A 126 18.12 5.46 -12.92
C SER A 126 18.60 4.79 -14.20
N SER A 127 18.61 5.56 -15.33
CA SER A 127 19.15 5.11 -16.62
C SER A 127 20.68 4.92 -16.58
N ASP A 128 21.33 5.36 -15.53
CA ASP A 128 22.78 5.29 -15.33
C ASP A 128 23.13 4.03 -14.53
N ARG A 129 22.94 2.87 -15.15
CA ARG A 129 23.37 1.60 -14.58
C ARG A 129 24.85 1.38 -14.82
N ARG A 130 25.65 1.64 -13.82
CA ARG A 130 26.88 0.86 -13.68
C ARG A 130 26.49 -0.57 -13.32
N PRO A 131 26.99 -1.60 -14.00
CA PRO A 131 26.71 -2.98 -13.63
C PRO A 131 27.36 -3.26 -12.28
N GLY A 132 26.58 -3.35 -11.24
CA GLY A 132 27.13 -3.65 -9.93
C GLY A 132 26.09 -3.52 -8.81
N LYS A 133 25.51 -4.66 -8.45
CA LYS A 133 24.65 -4.94 -7.32
C LYS A 133 23.18 -4.60 -7.51
N ASN A 134 22.50 -5.50 -8.21
CA ASN A 134 21.05 -5.66 -8.10
C ASN A 134 20.69 -6.10 -6.69
N ILE A 135 20.11 -5.20 -5.91
CA ILE A 135 19.32 -5.55 -4.77
C ILE A 135 17.88 -5.19 -5.13
N ILE A 136 17.37 -5.85 -6.15
CA ILE A 136 15.93 -5.90 -6.38
C ILE A 136 15.53 -7.29 -5.96
N ARG A 137 14.94 -7.41 -4.80
CA ARG A 137 14.15 -8.60 -4.49
C ARG A 137 12.89 -8.50 -5.34
N GLU A 138 12.63 -9.51 -6.17
CA GLU A 138 11.42 -9.61 -6.99
C GLU A 138 10.13 -9.49 -6.18
N GLU A 139 10.22 -9.57 -4.85
CA GLU A 139 9.13 -9.49 -3.90
C GLU A 139 8.71 -8.06 -3.53
N THR A 140 9.41 -7.02 -3.98
CA THR A 140 9.17 -5.63 -3.57
C THR A 140 8.51 -4.79 -4.67
N ILE A 141 8.18 -5.39 -5.80
CA ILE A 141 7.50 -4.69 -6.90
C ILE A 141 6.22 -5.43 -7.26
#